data_90fd54f71cab956bd161ddffdfbc55dd
#
_entry.id   90fd54f71cab956bd161ddffdfbc55dd
#
_cell.length_a   1.000
_cell.length_b   1.000
_cell.length_c   1.000
_cell.angle_alpha   90.00
_cell.angle_beta   90.00
_cell.angle_gamma   90.00
#
_symmetry.space_group_name_H-M   'P 1'
#
loop_
_entity.id
_entity.type
_entity.pdbx_description
1 polymer ?
#
loop_
_entity_poly.entity_id
_entity_poly.type
_entity_poly.pdbx_seq_one_letter_code
_entity_poly.pdbx_strand_id
1 'polypeptide(L)'
;YKHKRIGHMNKDIYIYKFRSMTNKYKTFDEFYQTLSDEQKQEWDENFKLENDPRITKIGNFLRKTSLIGNFLRKTSLDELPQIINILKGDMSVIGPRPVVNDEIEKYGNQKAKFLSVKPGLTGYWAANGRSATTYEDRIKLELYYIDHCSLLLDIKIFFKTILSVLKKEGAK
;
A
#
# COMPACT_ATOMS: atom_id res chain seq x y z
N TYR A 1 0.84 4.96 -14.11
CA TYR A 1 2.01 5.22 -13.27
C TYR A 1 2.61 3.92 -12.77
N LYS A 2 3.93 3.82 -12.86
CA LYS A 2 4.72 2.70 -12.36
C LYS A 2 5.46 3.16 -11.10
N HIS A 3 5.39 2.37 -10.04
CA HIS A 3 6.10 2.65 -8.80
C HIS A 3 6.99 1.46 -8.45
N LYS A 4 8.29 1.74 -8.29
CA LYS A 4 9.27 0.73 -7.88
C LYS A 4 8.99 0.27 -6.46
N ARG A 5 8.97 -1.04 -6.24
CA ARG A 5 8.78 -1.70 -4.95
C ARG A 5 9.72 -2.89 -4.85
N ILE A 6 9.85 -3.41 -3.64
CA ILE A 6 10.56 -4.66 -3.40
C ILE A 6 9.55 -5.80 -3.47
N GLY A 7 9.89 -6.79 -4.26
CA GLY A 7 9.13 -8.03 -4.42
C GLY A 7 9.79 -9.23 -3.75
N HIS A 8 9.30 -10.41 -4.09
CA HIS A 8 9.81 -11.68 -3.60
C HIS A 8 11.33 -11.83 -3.85
N MET A 9 12.04 -12.38 -2.86
CA MET A 9 13.51 -12.56 -2.91
C MET A 9 14.28 -11.27 -3.20
N ASN A 10 13.82 -10.14 -2.66
CA ASN A 10 14.44 -8.81 -2.81
C ASN A 10 14.56 -8.33 -4.28
N LYS A 11 13.71 -8.84 -5.18
CA LYS A 11 13.70 -8.39 -6.58
C LYS A 11 12.94 -7.08 -6.71
N ASP A 12 13.46 -6.16 -7.51
CA ASP A 12 12.72 -4.95 -7.89
C ASP A 12 11.50 -5.32 -8.73
N ILE A 13 10.34 -4.83 -8.33
CA ILE A 13 9.10 -4.92 -9.09
C ILE A 13 8.52 -3.53 -9.35
N TYR A 14 7.76 -3.38 -10.44
CA TYR A 14 7.10 -2.13 -10.78
C TYR A 14 5.60 -2.31 -10.71
N ILE A 15 4.99 -1.82 -9.64
CA ILE A 15 3.54 -1.87 -9.48
C ILE A 15 2.85 -0.78 -10.29
N TYR A 16 1.71 -1.13 -10.88
CA TYR A 16 0.91 -0.21 -11.69
C TYR A 16 -0.20 0.41 -10.86
N LYS A 17 -0.40 1.72 -11.00
CA LYS A 17 -1.48 2.46 -10.33
C LYS A 17 -2.02 3.59 -11.22
N PHE A 18 -3.26 3.99 -11.00
CA PHE A 18 -3.73 5.24 -11.56
C PHE A 18 -3.05 6.43 -10.87
N ARG A 19 -2.71 7.44 -11.66
CA ARG A 19 -1.98 8.62 -11.17
C ARG A 19 -2.93 9.66 -10.61
N SER A 20 -2.73 10.05 -9.35
CA SER A 20 -3.46 11.13 -8.67
C SER A 20 -2.54 12.23 -8.12
N MET A 21 -1.23 12.10 -8.34
CA MET A 21 -0.20 13.02 -7.84
C MET A 21 0.56 13.71 -8.96
N THR A 22 1.13 14.87 -8.67
CA THR A 22 1.97 15.64 -9.63
C THR A 22 3.32 14.97 -9.85
N ASN A 23 3.93 15.24 -11.02
CA ASN A 23 5.33 14.93 -11.33
C ASN A 23 6.24 16.15 -11.12
N LYS A 24 5.83 17.14 -10.36
CA LYS A 24 6.59 18.38 -10.16
C LYS A 24 8.00 18.08 -9.61
N TYR A 25 8.10 17.10 -8.72
CA TYR A 25 9.34 16.73 -8.07
C TYR A 25 9.98 15.56 -8.81
N LYS A 26 11.26 15.67 -9.16
CA LYS A 26 12.03 14.63 -9.88
C LYS A 26 12.50 13.54 -8.93
N THR A 27 12.85 13.92 -7.70
CA THR A 27 13.32 13.01 -6.64
C THR A 27 12.47 13.16 -5.39
N PHE A 28 12.58 12.18 -4.50
CA PHE A 28 11.96 12.27 -3.18
C PHE A 28 12.59 13.40 -2.36
N ASP A 29 13.90 13.58 -2.44
CA ASP A 29 14.61 14.61 -1.69
C ASP A 29 14.14 16.02 -2.06
N GLU A 30 13.94 16.31 -3.36
CA GLU A 30 13.33 17.58 -3.78
C GLU A 30 11.97 17.82 -3.14
N PHE A 31 11.14 16.78 -3.05
CA PHE A 31 9.85 16.86 -2.38
C PHE A 31 9.99 17.06 -0.88
N TYR A 32 10.83 16.25 -0.21
CA TYR A 32 11.03 16.28 1.24
C TYR A 32 11.52 17.65 1.74
N GLN A 33 12.40 18.30 0.97
CA GLN A 33 12.88 19.66 1.28
C GLN A 33 11.79 20.74 1.22
N THR A 34 10.68 20.49 0.53
CA THR A 34 9.55 21.45 0.47
C THR A 34 8.56 21.29 1.62
N LEU A 35 8.72 20.28 2.46
CA LEU A 35 7.83 20.01 3.60
C LEU A 35 8.18 20.91 4.79
N SER A 36 7.15 21.29 5.57
CA SER A 36 7.35 21.90 6.88
C SER A 36 7.93 20.87 7.87
N ASP A 37 8.44 21.33 9.01
CA ASP A 37 9.04 20.44 10.01
C ASP A 37 7.99 19.45 10.56
N GLU A 38 6.74 19.90 10.78
CA GLU A 38 5.64 19.05 11.19
C GLU A 38 5.30 17.99 10.13
N GLN A 39 5.33 18.37 8.85
CA GLN A 39 5.09 17.43 7.75
C GLN A 39 6.23 16.42 7.59
N LYS A 40 7.47 16.81 7.87
CA LYS A 40 8.60 15.89 7.88
C LYS A 40 8.45 14.86 8.98
N GLN A 41 8.11 15.30 10.19
CA GLN A 41 7.85 14.39 11.30
C GLN A 41 6.70 13.41 10.99
N GLU A 42 5.57 13.91 10.48
CA GLU A 42 4.44 13.08 10.06
C GLU A 42 4.85 12.05 9.00
N TRP A 43 5.71 12.46 8.04
CA TRP A 43 6.22 11.57 7.00
C TRP A 43 7.14 10.49 7.57
N ASP A 44 8.08 10.84 8.43
CA ASP A 44 9.07 9.92 8.99
C ASP A 44 8.42 8.84 9.87
N GLU A 45 7.32 9.20 10.55
CA GLU A 45 6.53 8.26 11.34
C GLU A 45 5.64 7.34 10.47
N ASN A 46 4.96 7.92 9.48
CA ASN A 46 3.82 7.27 8.81
C ASN A 46 4.04 6.98 7.31
N PHE A 47 5.09 7.52 6.68
CA PHE A 47 5.30 7.55 5.22
C PHE A 47 4.08 8.07 4.45
N LYS A 48 3.32 8.96 5.07
CA LYS A 48 2.08 9.53 4.57
C LYS A 48 1.87 10.91 5.15
N LEU A 49 1.29 11.80 4.36
CA LEU A 49 0.84 13.12 4.81
C LEU A 49 -0.68 13.21 4.71
N GLU A 50 -1.33 13.78 5.70
CA GLU A 50 -2.77 14.06 5.67
C GLU A 50 -3.08 15.09 4.57
N ASN A 51 -2.27 16.15 4.49
CA ASN A 51 -2.34 17.18 3.47
C ASN A 51 -1.12 17.11 2.54
N ASP A 52 -1.09 16.13 1.65
CA ASP A 52 0.04 15.89 0.74
C ASP A 52 0.04 16.91 -0.41
N PRO A 53 1.04 17.81 -0.51
CA PRO A 53 1.10 18.86 -1.54
C PRO A 53 1.32 18.32 -2.96
N ARG A 54 1.66 17.03 -3.09
CA ARG A 54 1.79 16.38 -4.40
C ARG A 54 0.44 16.06 -5.04
N ILE A 55 -0.64 16.10 -4.27
CA ILE A 55 -1.96 15.78 -4.79
C ILE A 55 -2.40 16.87 -5.76
N THR A 56 -2.66 16.51 -7.01
CA THR A 56 -3.15 17.46 -8.02
C THR A 56 -4.59 17.87 -7.74
N LYS A 57 -5.04 19.04 -8.32
CA LYS A 57 -6.45 19.44 -8.24
C LYS A 57 -7.38 18.34 -8.76
N ILE A 58 -7.02 17.69 -9.88
CA ILE A 58 -7.73 16.53 -10.42
C ILE A 58 -7.60 15.33 -9.48
N GLY A 59 -6.39 15.07 -8.93
CA GLY A 59 -6.17 14.04 -7.93
C GLY A 59 -7.01 14.27 -6.67
N ASN A 60 -7.09 15.51 -6.20
CA ASN A 60 -7.93 15.89 -5.06
C ASN A 60 -9.41 15.80 -5.40
N PHE A 61 -9.80 16.22 -6.61
CA PHE A 61 -11.13 16.01 -7.14
C PHE A 61 -11.45 14.52 -7.20
N LEU A 62 -10.61 13.66 -7.79
CA LEU A 62 -10.77 12.21 -7.80
C LEU A 62 -10.76 11.59 -6.39
N ARG A 63 -10.11 12.24 -5.41
CA ARG A 63 -10.08 11.79 -4.00
C ARG A 63 -11.27 12.30 -3.19
N LYS A 64 -11.73 13.55 -3.41
CA LYS A 64 -12.79 14.24 -2.63
C LYS A 64 -14.13 14.26 -3.33
N THR A 65 -14.16 14.39 -4.65
CA THR A 65 -15.41 14.45 -5.39
C THR A 65 -15.90 13.04 -5.65
N SER A 66 -16.16 12.58 -4.61
CA SER A 66 -17.40 12.04 -4.17
C SER A 66 -17.83 10.74 -4.79
N LEU A 67 -18.36 10.53 -5.85
CA LEU A 67 -18.88 9.23 -6.28
C LEU A 67 -17.80 8.33 -6.88
N ILE A 68 -16.95 8.85 -7.76
CA ILE A 68 -15.98 8.02 -8.50
C ILE A 68 -14.64 7.89 -7.75
N GLY A 69 -14.07 8.98 -7.26
CA GLY A 69 -12.74 8.93 -6.64
C GLY A 69 -12.73 8.32 -5.24
N ASN A 70 -13.72 8.67 -4.41
CA ASN A 70 -13.95 8.00 -3.13
C ASN A 70 -14.39 6.55 -3.35
N PHE A 71 -15.18 6.28 -4.37
CA PHE A 71 -15.54 4.94 -4.75
C PHE A 71 -14.29 4.14 -5.18
N LEU A 72 -13.46 4.67 -6.07
CA LEU A 72 -12.23 4.01 -6.53
C LEU A 72 -11.26 3.70 -5.38
N ARG A 73 -11.07 4.63 -4.43
CA ARG A 73 -10.22 4.41 -3.26
C ARG A 73 -10.87 3.50 -2.22
N LYS A 74 -12.15 3.75 -1.90
CA LYS A 74 -12.90 2.91 -0.96
C LYS A 74 -13.04 1.49 -1.47
N THR A 75 -13.12 1.30 -2.78
CA THR A 75 -13.18 0.00 -3.45
C THR A 75 -11.80 -0.52 -3.86
N SER A 76 -10.71 0.25 -3.60
CA SER A 76 -9.35 -0.09 -4.07
C SER A 76 -9.24 -0.31 -5.58
N LEU A 77 -10.14 0.27 -6.37
CA LEU A 77 -10.13 0.15 -7.83
C LEU A 77 -8.95 0.90 -8.48
N ASP A 78 -8.34 1.85 -7.77
CA ASP A 78 -7.09 2.48 -8.18
C ASP A 78 -5.92 1.48 -8.24
N GLU A 79 -6.05 0.35 -7.58
CA GLU A 79 -5.09 -0.75 -7.58
C GLU A 79 -5.38 -1.83 -8.65
N LEU A 80 -6.51 -1.75 -9.37
CA LEU A 80 -6.82 -2.69 -10.47
C LEU A 80 -5.68 -2.87 -11.49
N PRO A 81 -4.90 -1.84 -11.85
CA PRO A 81 -3.76 -2.06 -12.75
C PRO A 81 -2.71 -3.05 -12.22
N GLN A 82 -2.70 -3.34 -10.90
CA GLN A 82 -1.80 -4.34 -10.30
C GLN A 82 -2.19 -5.78 -10.67
N ILE A 83 -3.37 -6.01 -11.22
CA ILE A 83 -3.74 -7.31 -11.83
C ILE A 83 -2.71 -7.70 -12.90
N ILE A 84 -2.15 -6.73 -13.63
CA ILE A 84 -1.07 -6.97 -14.59
C ILE A 84 0.17 -7.55 -13.89
N ASN A 85 0.48 -7.09 -12.67
CA ASN A 85 1.59 -7.62 -11.88
C ASN A 85 1.31 -9.06 -11.41
N ILE A 86 0.05 -9.38 -11.08
CA ILE A 86 -0.36 -10.74 -10.71
C ILE A 86 -0.19 -11.67 -11.92
N LEU A 87 -0.69 -11.26 -13.08
CA LEU A 87 -0.57 -12.05 -14.32
C LEU A 87 0.88 -12.26 -14.76
N LYS A 88 1.77 -11.30 -14.49
CA LYS A 88 3.22 -11.42 -14.72
C LYS A 88 3.93 -12.29 -13.67
N GLY A 89 3.26 -12.64 -12.59
CA GLY A 89 3.84 -13.39 -11.49
C GLY A 89 4.69 -12.58 -10.52
N ASP A 90 4.72 -11.25 -10.64
CA ASP A 90 5.43 -10.34 -9.72
C ASP A 90 4.72 -10.24 -8.37
N MET A 91 3.40 -10.40 -8.35
CA MET A 91 2.53 -10.28 -7.20
C MET A 91 1.59 -11.47 -7.07
N SER A 92 1.01 -11.63 -5.89
CA SER A 92 -0.12 -12.53 -5.61
C SER A 92 -1.41 -11.73 -5.41
N VAL A 93 -2.55 -12.40 -5.42
CA VAL A 93 -3.83 -11.80 -4.99
C VAL A 93 -3.77 -11.51 -3.49
N ILE A 94 -3.33 -12.49 -2.70
CA ILE A 94 -3.18 -12.36 -1.24
C ILE A 94 -1.69 -12.40 -0.88
N GLY A 95 -1.27 -11.48 -0.01
CA GLY A 95 0.12 -11.38 0.45
C GLY A 95 0.37 -10.10 1.24
N PRO A 96 1.56 -9.93 1.81
CA PRO A 96 1.95 -8.68 2.46
C PRO A 96 2.00 -7.53 1.44
N ARG A 97 1.79 -6.30 1.93
CA ARG A 97 1.79 -5.12 1.06
C ARG A 97 3.18 -4.87 0.48
N PRO A 98 3.31 -4.59 -0.84
CA PRO A 98 4.61 -4.25 -1.43
C PRO A 98 5.16 -2.94 -0.84
N VAL A 99 6.40 -2.98 -0.34
CA VAL A 99 7.09 -1.90 0.35
C VAL A 99 8.17 -1.26 -0.50
N VAL A 100 8.61 -0.05 -0.15
CA VAL A 100 9.82 0.60 -0.68
C VAL A 100 11.04 0.24 0.16
N ASN A 101 12.25 0.60 -0.32
CA ASN A 101 13.51 0.30 0.37
C ASN A 101 13.54 0.84 1.81
N ASP A 102 13.05 2.05 2.03
CA ASP A 102 13.07 2.67 3.35
C ASP A 102 12.09 2.00 4.32
N GLU A 103 10.94 1.54 3.80
CA GLU A 103 9.96 0.79 4.60
C GLU A 103 10.48 -0.59 5.02
N ILE A 104 11.23 -1.29 4.16
CA ILE A 104 11.70 -2.66 4.47
C ILE A 104 12.70 -2.68 5.62
N GLU A 105 13.45 -1.60 5.85
CA GLU A 105 14.39 -1.52 6.97
C GLU A 105 13.67 -1.55 8.34
N LYS A 106 12.41 -1.12 8.41
CA LYS A 106 11.59 -1.21 9.63
C LYS A 106 11.26 -2.65 10.06
N TYR A 107 11.44 -3.63 9.16
CA TYR A 107 11.25 -5.05 9.48
C TYR A 107 12.47 -5.67 10.20
N GLY A 108 13.61 -4.98 10.25
CA GLY A 108 14.81 -5.43 10.96
C GLY A 108 15.17 -6.88 10.62
N ASN A 109 15.33 -7.72 11.63
CA ASN A 109 15.68 -9.14 11.48
C ASN A 109 14.60 -9.97 10.75
N GLN A 110 13.38 -9.45 10.62
CA GLN A 110 12.28 -10.13 9.93
C GLN A 110 12.24 -9.83 8.41
N LYS A 111 13.14 -9.00 7.91
CA LYS A 111 13.23 -8.61 6.51
C LYS A 111 13.30 -9.82 5.56
N ALA A 112 14.16 -10.79 5.85
CA ALA A 112 14.30 -12.00 5.04
C ALA A 112 13.00 -12.80 4.99
N LYS A 113 12.31 -12.94 6.12
CA LYS A 113 11.02 -13.61 6.24
C LYS A 113 9.94 -12.85 5.45
N PHE A 114 9.87 -11.53 5.58
CA PHE A 114 8.92 -10.72 4.82
C PHE A 114 9.10 -10.90 3.30
N LEU A 115 10.34 -10.96 2.83
CA LEU A 115 10.69 -11.11 1.42
C LEU A 115 10.59 -12.56 0.90
N SER A 116 10.31 -13.55 1.76
CA SER A 116 10.18 -14.95 1.35
C SER A 116 8.88 -15.26 0.62
N VAL A 117 7.92 -14.34 0.61
CA VAL A 117 6.63 -14.49 -0.08
C VAL A 117 6.42 -13.37 -1.11
N LYS A 118 5.55 -13.62 -2.09
CA LYS A 118 5.18 -12.57 -3.05
C LYS A 118 4.30 -11.53 -2.37
N PRO A 119 4.51 -10.22 -2.68
CA PRO A 119 3.59 -9.19 -2.23
C PRO A 119 2.20 -9.38 -2.83
N GLY A 120 1.16 -9.01 -2.06
CA GLY A 120 -0.23 -9.17 -2.44
C GLY A 120 -0.89 -7.87 -2.90
N LEU A 121 -1.96 -8.03 -3.70
CA LEU A 121 -2.91 -6.96 -4.01
C LEU A 121 -3.68 -6.57 -2.74
N THR A 122 -4.08 -7.57 -1.97
CA THR A 122 -4.61 -7.42 -0.60
C THR A 122 -3.91 -8.42 0.33
N GLY A 123 -4.15 -8.33 1.63
CA GLY A 123 -3.50 -9.19 2.61
C GLY A 123 -4.12 -9.11 3.98
N TYR A 124 -3.55 -9.85 4.92
CA TYR A 124 -4.08 -9.98 6.27
C TYR A 124 -4.17 -8.64 7.00
N TRP A 125 -3.15 -7.78 6.90
CA TRP A 125 -3.20 -6.43 7.43
C TRP A 125 -4.31 -5.58 6.78
N ALA A 126 -4.42 -5.62 5.45
CA ALA A 126 -5.44 -4.85 4.72
C ALA A 126 -6.86 -5.28 5.09
N ALA A 127 -7.07 -6.55 5.43
CA ALA A 127 -8.35 -7.09 5.86
C ALA A 127 -8.65 -6.88 7.36
N ASN A 128 -7.66 -6.56 8.21
CA ASN A 128 -7.81 -6.54 9.67
C ASN A 128 -7.53 -5.20 10.36
N GLY A 129 -7.20 -4.13 9.62
CA GLY A 129 -6.93 -2.86 10.30
C GLY A 129 -6.66 -1.69 9.36
N ARG A 130 -6.00 -1.93 8.24
CA ARG A 130 -5.64 -0.86 7.29
C ARG A 130 -5.03 0.37 7.99
N SER A 131 -5.64 1.55 7.74
CA SER A 131 -5.16 2.84 8.27
C SER A 131 -5.45 3.07 9.77
N ALA A 132 -6.16 2.17 10.45
CA ALA A 132 -6.45 2.28 11.88
C ALA A 132 -5.37 1.64 12.76
N THR A 133 -4.37 0.98 12.18
CA THR A 133 -3.27 0.32 12.89
C THR A 133 -1.99 1.13 12.83
N THR A 134 -1.16 0.99 13.87
CA THR A 134 0.22 1.52 13.86
C THR A 134 1.07 0.77 12.83
N TYR A 135 2.25 1.32 12.49
CA TYR A 135 3.17 0.64 11.60
C TYR A 135 3.71 -0.67 12.20
N GLU A 136 3.94 -0.70 13.50
CA GLU A 136 4.36 -1.91 14.23
C GLU A 136 3.29 -3.01 14.19
N ASP A 137 2.03 -2.64 14.39
CA ASP A 137 0.93 -3.60 14.29
C ASP A 137 0.76 -4.13 12.88
N ARG A 138 0.98 -3.28 11.88
CA ARG A 138 1.04 -3.71 10.49
C ARG A 138 2.10 -4.79 10.29
N ILE A 139 3.34 -4.55 10.75
CA ILE A 139 4.42 -5.55 10.65
C ILE A 139 3.99 -6.86 11.30
N LYS A 140 3.43 -6.84 12.52
CA LYS A 140 2.94 -8.04 13.21
C LYS A 140 1.90 -8.79 12.40
N LEU A 141 0.92 -8.08 11.83
CA LEU A 141 -0.15 -8.70 11.03
C LEU A 141 0.38 -9.30 9.71
N GLU A 142 1.33 -8.63 9.07
CA GLU A 142 1.94 -9.15 7.85
C GLU A 142 2.83 -10.38 8.11
N LEU A 143 3.60 -10.39 9.20
CA LEU A 143 4.40 -11.54 9.62
C LEU A 143 3.51 -12.70 10.07
N TYR A 144 2.41 -12.42 10.79
CA TYR A 144 1.43 -13.44 11.15
C TYR A 144 0.89 -14.17 9.91
N TYR A 145 0.56 -13.42 8.85
CA TYR A 145 0.12 -14.02 7.60
C TYR A 145 1.17 -14.96 7.02
N ILE A 146 2.44 -14.55 7.01
CA ILE A 146 3.54 -15.36 6.45
C ILE A 146 3.69 -16.68 7.22
N ASP A 147 3.52 -16.66 8.55
CA ASP A 147 3.61 -17.85 9.40
C ASP A 147 2.43 -18.81 9.22
N HIS A 148 1.26 -18.29 8.87
CA HIS A 148 0.01 -19.06 8.83
C HIS A 148 -0.59 -19.15 7.42
N CYS A 149 0.18 -18.80 6.40
CA CYS A 149 -0.33 -18.75 5.02
C CYS A 149 -0.88 -20.14 4.63
N SER A 150 -2.12 -20.14 4.17
CA SER A 150 -2.83 -21.34 3.72
C SER A 150 -3.97 -20.93 2.79
N LEU A 151 -4.39 -21.84 1.93
CA LEU A 151 -5.52 -21.58 1.02
C LEU A 151 -6.79 -21.15 1.78
N LEU A 152 -7.05 -21.74 2.94
CA LEU A 152 -8.21 -21.37 3.76
C LEU A 152 -8.09 -19.95 4.32
N LEU A 153 -6.90 -19.54 4.75
CA LEU A 153 -6.65 -18.20 5.22
C LEU A 153 -6.78 -17.19 4.07
N ASP A 154 -6.25 -17.51 2.89
CA ASP A 154 -6.37 -16.67 1.70
C ASP A 154 -7.84 -16.44 1.30
N ILE A 155 -8.65 -17.49 1.29
CA ILE A 155 -10.09 -17.40 1.02
C ILE A 155 -10.77 -16.49 2.07
N LYS A 156 -10.45 -16.65 3.35
CA LYS A 156 -10.99 -15.79 4.42
C LYS A 156 -10.61 -14.32 4.22
N ILE A 157 -9.33 -14.05 3.90
CA ILE A 157 -8.84 -12.69 3.63
C ILE A 157 -9.57 -12.10 2.43
N PHE A 158 -9.72 -12.87 1.34
CA PHE A 158 -10.41 -12.43 0.13
C PHE A 158 -11.84 -11.97 0.43
N PHE A 159 -12.64 -12.81 1.06
CA PHE A 159 -14.02 -12.44 1.40
C PHE A 159 -14.09 -11.29 2.40
N LYS A 160 -13.20 -11.24 3.38
CA LYS A 160 -13.13 -10.13 4.36
C LYS A 160 -12.76 -8.83 3.67
N THR A 161 -11.85 -8.85 2.69
CA THR A 161 -11.50 -7.67 1.88
C THR A 161 -12.72 -7.17 1.10
N ILE A 162 -13.46 -8.05 0.44
CA ILE A 162 -14.68 -7.68 -0.27
C ILE A 162 -15.69 -7.02 0.68
N LEU A 163 -15.92 -7.61 1.86
CA LEU A 163 -16.83 -7.06 2.85
C LEU A 163 -16.36 -5.69 3.37
N SER A 164 -15.06 -5.51 3.65
CA SER A 164 -14.49 -4.21 4.06
C SER A 164 -14.67 -3.15 2.98
N VAL A 165 -14.47 -3.52 1.72
CA VAL A 165 -14.69 -2.64 0.57
C VAL A 165 -16.15 -2.23 0.46
N LEU A 166 -17.09 -3.18 0.59
CA LEU A 166 -18.53 -2.91 0.53
C LEU A 166 -19.02 -2.05 1.71
N LYS A 167 -18.50 -2.29 2.91
CA LYS A 167 -18.82 -1.51 4.11
C LYS A 167 -18.12 -0.16 4.18
N LYS A 168 -17.18 0.12 3.26
CA LYS A 168 -16.37 1.33 3.22
C LYS A 168 -15.51 1.53 4.49
N GLU A 169 -15.17 0.45 5.20
CA GLU A 169 -14.36 0.48 6.41
C GLU A 169 -12.87 0.75 6.08
N GLY A 170 -12.23 1.60 6.89
CA GLY A 170 -10.78 1.86 6.82
C GLY A 170 -10.28 2.67 5.63
N ALA A 171 -11.15 3.33 4.87
CA ALA A 171 -10.76 4.29 3.84
C ALA A 171 -10.84 5.72 4.43
N LYS A 172 -9.69 6.25 4.85
CA LYS A 172 -9.48 7.68 5.12
C LYS A 172 -8.87 8.37 3.91
#